data_040de0511146c071e213725b3414fdfb
#
_entry.id   040de0511146c071e213725b3414fdfb
#
_cell.length_a   1.000
_cell.length_b   1.000
_cell.length_c   1.000
_cell.angle_alpha   90.00
_cell.angle_beta   90.00
_cell.angle_gamma   90.00
#
_symmetry.space_group_name_H-M   'P 1'
#
loop_
_entity.id
_entity.type
_entity.pdbx_description
1 polymer ?
#
loop_
_entity_poly.entity_id
_entity_poly.type
_entity_poly.pdbx_seq_one_letter_code
_entity_poly.pdbx_strand_id
1 'polypeptide(L)' 'MAQLTQREREIVLALMDGKQPREIRRDLCIERTTMRMHLQHARNKAGAKTTIELVAKVAREVGE' A
#
# COMPACT_ATOMS: atom_id res chain seq x y z
N MET A 1 -10.39 4.50 10.24
CA MET A 1 -9.63 4.75 9.00
C MET A 1 -10.53 4.53 7.80
N ALA A 2 -10.44 5.39 6.80
CA ALA A 2 -11.18 5.19 5.56
C ALA A 2 -10.71 3.91 4.88
N GLN A 3 -11.64 3.21 4.25
CA GLN A 3 -11.29 1.94 3.62
C GLN A 3 -10.40 2.14 2.40
N LEU A 4 -9.41 1.30 2.28
CA LEU A 4 -8.56 1.28 1.11
C LEU A 4 -9.31 0.65 -0.05
N THR A 5 -9.01 1.13 -1.27
CA THR A 5 -9.52 0.47 -2.46
C THR A 5 -8.85 -0.89 -2.59
N GLN A 6 -9.40 -1.75 -3.44
CA GLN A 6 -8.82 -3.06 -3.65
C GLN A 6 -7.37 -2.96 -4.14
N ARG A 7 -7.10 -2.05 -5.08
CA ARG A 7 -5.75 -1.89 -5.61
C ARG A 7 -4.78 -1.38 -4.54
N GLU A 8 -5.23 -0.41 -3.74
CA GLU A 8 -4.40 0.10 -2.64
C GLU A 8 -4.07 -1.01 -1.66
N ARG A 9 -5.07 -1.82 -1.34
CA ARG A 9 -4.88 -2.93 -0.41
C ARG A 9 -3.92 -3.96 -0.97
N GLU A 10 -4.04 -4.30 -2.25
CA GLU A 10 -3.14 -5.25 -2.88
C GLU A 10 -1.69 -4.80 -2.79
N ILE A 11 -1.45 -3.51 -3.03
CA ILE A 11 -0.10 -2.97 -2.98
C ILE A 11 0.45 -3.03 -1.56
N VAL A 12 -0.35 -2.62 -0.58
CA VAL A 12 0.11 -2.62 0.81
C VAL A 12 0.38 -4.04 1.30
N LEU A 13 -0.50 -4.98 0.97
CA LEU A 13 -0.31 -6.37 1.38
C LEU A 13 0.94 -6.97 0.74
N ALA A 14 1.22 -6.62 -0.51
CA ALA A 14 2.43 -7.09 -1.18
C ALA A 14 3.69 -6.53 -0.50
N LEU A 15 3.65 -5.27 -0.07
CA LEU A 15 4.75 -4.68 0.66
C LEU A 15 4.96 -5.37 2.00
N MET A 16 3.86 -5.70 2.68
CA MET A 16 3.93 -6.44 3.94
C MET A 16 4.56 -7.81 3.74
N ASP A 17 4.35 -8.39 2.57
CA ASP A 17 4.89 -9.70 2.23
C ASP A 17 6.36 -9.63 1.81
N GLY A 18 6.94 -8.45 1.81
CA GLY A 18 8.35 -8.27 1.52
C GLY A 18 8.68 -8.03 0.07
N LYS A 19 7.69 -7.86 -0.79
CA LYS A 19 7.94 -7.59 -2.19
C LYS A 19 8.44 -6.18 -2.40
N GLN A 20 9.35 -6.04 -3.35
CA GLN A 20 9.87 -4.72 -3.70
C GLN A 20 8.90 -3.99 -4.60
N PRO A 21 8.88 -2.65 -4.56
CA PRO A 21 7.97 -1.88 -5.41
C PRO A 21 8.06 -2.25 -6.89
N ARG A 22 9.26 -2.52 -7.39
CA ARG A 22 9.44 -2.91 -8.79
C ARG A 22 8.68 -4.18 -9.12
N GLU A 23 8.74 -5.15 -8.22
CA GLU A 23 8.05 -6.43 -8.41
C GLU A 23 6.53 -6.23 -8.41
N ILE A 24 6.06 -5.41 -7.49
CA ILE A 24 4.62 -5.14 -7.38
C ILE A 24 4.10 -4.46 -8.64
N ARG A 25 4.84 -3.47 -9.16
CA ARG A 25 4.43 -2.79 -10.37
C ARG A 25 4.36 -3.75 -11.55
N ARG A 26 5.33 -4.65 -11.65
CA ARG A 26 5.35 -5.64 -12.71
C ARG A 26 4.16 -6.59 -12.59
N ASP A 27 3.93 -7.09 -11.40
CA ASP A 27 2.85 -8.06 -11.16
C ASP A 27 1.47 -7.46 -11.42
N LEU A 28 1.30 -6.18 -11.10
CA LEU A 28 0.02 -5.51 -11.27
C LEU A 28 -0.09 -4.75 -12.59
N CYS A 29 0.99 -4.75 -13.38
CA CYS A 29 1.03 -4.05 -14.66
C CYS A 29 0.70 -2.56 -14.51
N ILE A 30 1.26 -1.91 -13.50
CA ILE A 30 1.04 -0.48 -13.28
C ILE A 30 2.34 0.28 -13.38
N GLU A 31 2.23 1.55 -13.74
CA GLU A 31 3.37 2.42 -13.85
C GLU A 31 3.80 2.95 -12.49
N ARG A 32 5.02 3.45 -12.44
CA ARG A 32 5.60 4.01 -11.23
C ARG A 32 4.74 5.13 -10.66
N THR A 33 4.31 6.05 -11.52
CA THR A 33 3.49 7.17 -11.09
C THR A 33 2.17 6.70 -10.51
N THR A 34 1.55 5.72 -11.17
CA THR A 34 0.29 5.17 -10.71
C THR A 34 0.45 4.54 -9.33
N MET A 35 1.52 3.79 -9.12
CA MET A 35 1.77 3.17 -7.82
C MET A 35 1.97 4.23 -6.74
N ARG A 36 2.72 5.29 -7.05
CA ARG A 36 2.92 6.37 -6.09
C ARG A 36 1.61 7.02 -5.71
N MET A 37 0.71 7.21 -6.67
CA MET A 37 -0.60 7.79 -6.39
C MET A 37 -1.43 6.88 -5.49
N HIS A 38 -1.42 5.58 -5.76
CA HIS A 38 -2.14 4.63 -4.91
C HIS A 38 -1.62 4.68 -3.48
N LEU A 39 -0.30 4.70 -3.31
CA LEU A 39 0.31 4.75 -1.98
C LEU A 39 0.01 6.06 -1.27
N GLN A 40 0.04 7.17 -2.01
CA GLN A 40 -0.28 8.47 -1.41
C GLN A 40 -1.71 8.51 -0.92
N HIS A 41 -2.65 8.03 -1.73
CA HIS A 41 -4.05 7.97 -1.32
C HIS A 41 -4.23 7.08 -0.11
N ALA A 42 -3.57 5.93 -0.10
CA ALA A 42 -3.66 5.02 1.03
C ALA A 42 -3.11 5.65 2.31
N ARG A 43 -1.97 6.36 2.20
CA ARG A 43 -1.40 7.05 3.36
C ARG A 43 -2.35 8.11 3.89
N ASN A 44 -2.97 8.86 3.01
CA ASN A 44 -3.92 9.89 3.42
C ASN A 44 -5.11 9.28 4.15
N LYS A 45 -5.63 8.18 3.64
CA LYS A 45 -6.75 7.49 4.26
C LYS A 45 -6.41 6.93 5.62
N ALA A 46 -5.19 6.44 5.77
CA ALA A 46 -4.73 5.83 7.03
C ALA A 46 -4.19 6.85 8.02
N GLY A 47 -4.01 8.10 7.59
CA GLY A 47 -3.36 9.10 8.44
C GLY A 47 -1.88 8.82 8.63
N ALA A 48 -1.27 8.17 7.65
CA ALA A 48 0.15 7.80 7.71
C ALA A 48 1.00 8.80 6.94
N LYS A 49 2.14 9.15 7.49
CA LYS A 49 3.06 10.08 6.86
C LYS A 49 4.06 9.41 5.94
N THR A 50 4.32 8.13 6.17
CA THR A 50 5.28 7.37 5.38
C THR A 50 4.68 6.05 4.97
N THR A 51 5.29 5.40 3.97
CA THR A 51 4.87 4.08 3.56
C THR A 51 5.07 3.05 4.67
N ILE A 52 6.15 3.20 5.43
CA ILE A 52 6.41 2.29 6.55
C ILE A 52 5.30 2.41 7.59
N GLU A 53 4.88 3.63 7.90
CA GLU A 53 3.81 3.84 8.85
C GLU A 53 2.49 3.27 8.33
N LEU A 54 2.23 3.45 7.03
CA LEU A 54 1.05 2.89 6.39
C LEU A 54 1.01 1.38 6.53
N VAL A 55 2.13 0.72 6.21
CA VAL A 55 2.23 -0.73 6.30
C VAL A 55 2.01 -1.19 7.74
N ALA A 56 2.60 -0.49 8.70
CA ALA A 56 2.44 -0.84 10.11
C ALA A 56 0.98 -0.74 10.55
N LYS A 57 0.29 0.31 10.12
CA LYS A 57 -1.11 0.49 10.50
C LYS A 57 -2.01 -0.58 9.91
N VAL A 58 -1.79 -0.92 8.63
CA VAL A 58 -2.56 -1.96 7.99
C VAL A 58 -2.26 -3.32 8.62
N ALA A 59 -1.01 -3.57 8.95
CA ALA A 59 -0.62 -4.82 9.59
C ALA A 59 -1.34 -5.03 10.92
N ARG A 60 -1.53 -3.97 11.68
CA ARG A 60 -2.26 -4.07 12.95
C ARG A 60 -3.70 -4.48 12.73
N GLU A 61 -4.33 -3.98 11.68
CA GLU A 61 -5.72 -4.34 11.39
C GLU A 61 -5.82 -5.77 10.91
N VAL A 62 -4.92 -6.20 10.05
CA VAL A 62 -4.95 -7.53 9.46
C VAL A 62 -4.43 -8.58 10.43
N GLY A 63 -3.47 -8.22 11.26
CA GLY A 63 -2.83 -9.15 12.18
C GLY A 63 -3.63 -9.46 13.43
N GLU A 64 -4.73 -8.77 13.64
CA GLU A 64 -5.56 -8.99 14.81
C GLU A 64 -6.47 -10.26 14.67
#